data_2a4ae26dcbfc079594f0c9a9605f4610
#
_entry.id   2a4ae26dcbfc079594f0c9a9605f4610
#
_cell.length_a   1.000
_cell.length_b   1.000
_cell.length_c   1.000
_cell.angle_alpha   90.00
_cell.angle_beta   90.00
_cell.angle_gamma   90.00
#
_symmetry.space_group_name_H-M   'P 1'
#
loop_
_entity.id
_entity.type
_entity.pdbx_description
1 polymer ?
#
loop_
_entity_poly.entity_id
_entity_poly.type
_entity_poly.pdbx_seq_one_letter_code
_entity_poly.pdbx_strand_id
1 'polypeptide(L)'
;MDNIYVTSAEDVGNLCVRLTFNDGHQSVVDIGDFIRKHPHPQYNKYLDPDLFRTFVIDDGNVVWGDDWDLIFPVENLYSGSVT
;
A
#
# COMPACT_ATOMS: atom_id res chain seq x y z
N MET A 1 -10.21 13.12 17.94
CA MET A 1 -10.16 11.84 17.26
C MET A 1 -8.73 11.43 17.05
N ASP A 2 -8.40 10.21 17.39
CA ASP A 2 -7.04 9.75 17.27
C ASP A 2 -6.64 9.59 15.81
N ASN A 3 -5.37 9.83 15.52
CA ASN A 3 -4.85 9.62 14.19
C ASN A 3 -4.80 8.14 13.88
N ILE A 4 -5.22 7.78 12.67
CA ILE A 4 -5.12 6.42 12.17
C ILE A 4 -3.83 6.29 11.37
N TYR A 5 -3.07 5.23 11.64
CA TYR A 5 -1.85 4.95 10.89
C TYR A 5 -1.61 3.44 10.83
N VAL A 6 -0.80 3.05 9.85
CA VAL A 6 -0.44 1.65 9.62
C VAL A 6 0.64 1.22 10.60
N THR A 7 0.43 0.11 11.28
CA THR A 7 1.43 -0.45 12.20
C THR A 7 2.14 -1.66 11.59
N SER A 8 1.51 -2.35 10.63
CA SER A 8 2.12 -3.50 9.99
C SER A 8 1.55 -3.69 8.59
N ALA A 9 2.35 -4.27 7.71
CA ALA A 9 1.95 -4.56 6.34
C ALA A 9 2.52 -5.92 5.94
N GLU A 10 1.73 -6.71 5.22
CA GLU A 10 2.09 -8.06 4.82
C GLU A 10 1.70 -8.28 3.36
N ASP A 11 2.65 -8.80 2.56
CA ASP A 11 2.36 -9.24 1.20
C ASP A 11 1.56 -10.54 1.26
N VAL A 12 0.33 -10.52 0.74
CA VAL A 12 -0.55 -11.69 0.77
C VAL A 12 -0.73 -12.31 -0.62
N GLY A 13 0.11 -11.92 -1.58
CA GLY A 13 0.09 -12.46 -2.94
C GLY A 13 -0.76 -11.61 -3.87
N ASN A 14 -0.61 -11.84 -5.17
CA ASN A 14 -1.37 -11.17 -6.24
C ASN A 14 -1.27 -9.65 -6.19
N LEU A 15 -0.14 -9.11 -5.73
CA LEU A 15 0.09 -7.66 -5.59
C LEU A 15 -0.90 -7.01 -4.64
N CYS A 16 -1.31 -7.75 -3.62
CA CYS A 16 -2.17 -7.27 -2.55
C CYS A 16 -1.39 -7.21 -1.24
N VAL A 17 -1.75 -6.28 -0.38
CA VAL A 17 -1.16 -6.17 0.96
C VAL A 17 -2.27 -6.19 1.99
N ARG A 18 -2.00 -6.87 3.12
CA ARG A 18 -2.83 -6.77 4.31
C ARG A 18 -2.21 -5.76 5.23
N LEU A 19 -2.98 -4.76 5.59
CA LEU A 19 -2.54 -3.70 6.48
C LEU A 19 -3.22 -3.83 7.81
N THR A 20 -2.45 -3.63 8.89
CA THR A 20 -2.97 -3.53 10.24
C THR A 20 -2.78 -2.10 10.71
N PHE A 21 -3.81 -1.53 11.30
CA PHE A 21 -3.80 -0.14 11.76
C PHE A 21 -3.69 -0.09 13.29
N ASN A 22 -3.37 1.09 13.82
CA ASN A 22 -3.15 1.28 15.24
C ASN A 22 -4.39 1.02 16.12
N ASP A 23 -5.58 1.02 15.52
CA ASP A 23 -6.82 0.70 16.22
C ASP A 23 -7.17 -0.80 16.16
N GLY A 24 -6.32 -1.62 15.54
CA GLY A 24 -6.57 -3.05 15.36
C GLY A 24 -7.33 -3.42 14.10
N HIS A 25 -7.80 -2.43 13.34
CA HIS A 25 -8.48 -2.68 12.07
C HIS A 25 -7.50 -3.26 11.05
N GLN A 26 -7.98 -4.19 10.23
CA GLN A 26 -7.19 -4.74 9.12
C GLN A 26 -7.94 -4.54 7.81
N SER A 27 -7.20 -4.27 6.75
CA SER A 27 -7.75 -4.22 5.41
C SER A 27 -6.78 -4.89 4.43
N VAL A 28 -7.33 -5.41 3.33
CA VAL A 28 -6.53 -5.96 2.23
C VAL A 28 -6.75 -5.03 1.03
N VAL A 29 -5.65 -4.56 0.47
CA VAL A 29 -5.67 -3.57 -0.62
C VAL A 29 -5.03 -4.18 -1.85
N ASP A 30 -5.72 -4.11 -2.99
CA ASP A 30 -5.21 -4.60 -4.28
C ASP A 30 -4.46 -3.49 -4.99
N ILE A 31 -3.16 -3.44 -4.75
CA ILE A 31 -2.30 -2.42 -5.35
C ILE A 31 -2.11 -2.67 -6.85
N GLY A 32 -2.05 -3.94 -7.24
CA GLY A 32 -1.93 -4.29 -8.66
C GLY A 32 -3.07 -3.75 -9.50
N ASP A 33 -4.29 -3.80 -8.97
CA ASP A 33 -5.47 -3.24 -9.64
C ASP A 33 -5.34 -1.73 -9.84
N PHE A 34 -4.87 -1.03 -8.80
CA PHE A 34 -4.61 0.41 -8.91
C PHE A 34 -3.62 0.70 -10.04
N ILE A 35 -2.50 -0.03 -10.08
CA ILE A 35 -1.45 0.21 -11.08
C ILE A 35 -1.99 -0.03 -12.50
N ARG A 36 -2.80 -1.07 -12.68
CA ARG A 36 -3.38 -1.38 -14.00
C ARG A 36 -4.37 -0.32 -14.46
N LYS A 37 -5.09 0.31 -13.53
CA LYS A 37 -6.07 1.37 -13.84
C LYS A 37 -5.42 2.73 -14.02
N HIS A 38 -4.20 2.92 -13.49
CA HIS A 38 -3.46 4.18 -13.55
C HIS A 38 -2.05 3.92 -14.07
N PRO A 39 -1.89 3.45 -15.33
CA PRO A 39 -0.56 3.08 -15.84
C PRO A 39 0.37 4.29 -15.84
N HIS A 40 1.54 4.10 -15.24
CA HIS A 40 2.56 5.14 -15.14
C HIS A 40 3.92 4.45 -14.98
N PRO A 41 4.99 4.94 -15.62
CA PRO A 41 6.30 4.30 -15.53
C PRO A 41 6.78 4.10 -14.08
N GLN A 42 6.51 5.04 -13.17
CA GLN A 42 6.89 4.90 -11.76
C GLN A 42 6.12 3.80 -11.05
N TYR A 43 4.89 3.52 -11.48
CA TYR A 43 4.04 2.51 -10.84
C TYR A 43 4.22 1.14 -11.47
N ASN A 44 4.38 1.08 -12.79
CA ASN A 44 4.37 -0.18 -13.55
C ASN A 44 5.45 -1.14 -13.09
N LYS A 45 6.60 -0.64 -12.64
CA LYS A 45 7.69 -1.50 -12.16
C LYS A 45 7.28 -2.34 -10.95
N TYR A 46 6.29 -1.88 -10.17
CA TYR A 46 5.81 -2.60 -8.99
C TYR A 46 4.82 -3.71 -9.33
N LEU A 47 4.51 -3.94 -10.60
CA LEU A 47 3.83 -5.16 -11.03
C LEU A 47 4.75 -6.37 -10.94
N ASP A 48 6.07 -6.16 -10.85
CA ASP A 48 7.04 -7.21 -10.55
C ASP A 48 6.93 -7.58 -9.06
N PRO A 49 6.62 -8.84 -8.71
CA PRO A 49 6.46 -9.23 -7.31
C PRO A 49 7.68 -8.95 -6.44
N ASP A 50 8.89 -9.06 -6.99
CA ASP A 50 10.11 -8.81 -6.24
C ASP A 50 10.24 -7.33 -5.85
N LEU A 51 9.88 -6.43 -6.76
CA LEU A 51 9.88 -5.00 -6.47
C LEU A 51 8.69 -4.61 -5.59
N PHE A 52 7.55 -5.25 -5.79
CA PHE A 52 6.37 -5.00 -4.96
C PHE A 52 6.65 -5.24 -3.48
N ARG A 53 7.44 -6.26 -3.15
CA ARG A 53 7.75 -6.60 -1.76
C ARG A 53 8.72 -5.65 -1.07
N THR A 54 9.24 -4.65 -1.77
CA THR A 54 10.20 -3.70 -1.19
C THR A 54 9.54 -2.55 -0.42
N PHE A 55 8.23 -2.56 -0.25
CA PHE A 55 7.54 -1.52 0.50
C PHE A 55 8.05 -1.45 1.94
N VAL A 56 7.94 -0.25 2.51
CA VAL A 56 8.27 -0.01 3.91
C VAL A 56 7.14 0.77 4.57
N ILE A 57 7.09 0.73 5.90
CA ILE A 57 6.21 1.62 6.65
C ILE A 57 7.03 2.81 7.07
N ASP A 58 6.61 3.99 6.62
CA ASP A 58 7.28 5.25 6.91
C ASP A 58 6.27 6.20 7.52
N ASP A 59 6.51 6.58 8.77
CA ASP A 59 5.65 7.51 9.50
C ASP A 59 4.18 7.10 9.48
N GLY A 60 3.92 5.81 9.66
CA GLY A 60 2.56 5.28 9.74
C GLY A 60 1.86 5.09 8.41
N ASN A 61 2.59 5.15 7.30
CA ASN A 61 2.05 4.91 5.97
C ASN A 61 2.90 3.88 5.22
N VAL A 62 2.31 3.16 4.30
CA VAL A 62 3.04 2.20 3.48
C VAL A 62 3.51 2.91 2.20
N VAL A 63 4.78 2.72 1.85
CA VAL A 63 5.45 3.48 0.80
C VAL A 63 6.28 2.53 -0.06
N TRP A 64 6.24 2.74 -1.36
CA TRP A 64 7.12 2.05 -2.32
C TRP A 64 8.09 3.06 -2.91
N GLY A 65 9.37 2.69 -2.96
CA GLY A 65 10.41 3.49 -3.58
C GLY A 65 11.04 4.51 -2.63
N ASP A 66 12.32 4.81 -2.87
CA ASP A 66 13.09 5.75 -2.06
C ASP A 66 12.54 7.18 -2.14
N ASP A 67 11.94 7.53 -3.28
CA ASP A 67 11.36 8.84 -3.53
C ASP A 67 9.84 8.81 -3.42
N TRP A 68 9.29 7.82 -2.70
CA TRP A 68 7.85 7.67 -2.54
C TRP A 68 7.13 7.56 -3.89
N ASP A 69 7.65 6.71 -4.77
CA ASP A 69 7.07 6.48 -6.09
C ASP A 69 5.60 6.12 -6.04
N LEU A 70 5.21 5.40 -4.99
CA LEU A 70 3.85 4.93 -4.83
C LEU A 70 3.48 5.05 -3.35
N ILE A 71 2.48 5.89 -3.07
CA ILE A 71 1.98 6.13 -1.71
C ILE A 71 0.49 6.45 -1.82
N PHE A 72 -0.26 6.11 -0.78
CA PHE A 72 -1.71 6.32 -0.76
C PHE A 72 -2.12 7.03 0.51
N PRO A 73 -3.21 7.83 0.48
CA PRO A 73 -3.77 8.38 1.71
C PRO A 73 -4.18 7.26 2.66
N VAL A 74 -3.90 7.44 3.95
CA VAL A 74 -4.22 6.44 4.97
C VAL A 74 -5.71 6.10 4.99
N GLU A 75 -6.57 7.08 4.76
CA GLU A 75 -8.02 6.87 4.72
C GLU A 75 -8.42 5.86 3.64
N ASN A 76 -7.77 5.94 2.48
CA ASN A 76 -8.02 5.00 1.39
C ASN A 76 -7.54 3.59 1.75
N LEU A 77 -6.39 3.50 2.38
CA LEU A 77 -5.87 2.22 2.84
C LEU A 77 -6.78 1.61 3.90
N TYR A 78 -7.27 2.44 4.81
CA TYR A 78 -8.15 1.98 5.89
C TYR A 78 -9.46 1.41 5.33
N SER A 79 -10.03 2.05 4.32
CA SER A 79 -11.26 1.56 3.68
C SER A 79 -11.03 0.38 2.74
N GLY A 80 -9.76 0.12 2.36
CA GLY A 80 -9.42 -0.92 1.40
C GLY A 80 -9.63 -0.51 -0.05
N SER A 81 -9.88 0.76 -0.33
CA SER A 81 -10.17 1.25 -1.68
C SER A 81 -9.17 2.31 -2.09
N VAL A 82 -8.26 1.97 -3.01
CA VAL A 82 -7.24 2.89 -3.53
C VAL A 82 -7.51 3.32 -4.97
N THR A 83 -8.55 2.81 -5.57
CA THR A 83 -8.92 3.17 -6.95
C THR A 83 -10.18 3.99 -6.99
#